data_153162c53bf92e98448658be3a32e047
#
_entry.id   153162c53bf92e98448658be3a32e047
#
_cell.length_a   1.000
_cell.length_b   1.000
_cell.length_c   1.000
_cell.angle_alpha   90.00
_cell.angle_beta   90.00
_cell.angle_gamma   90.00
#
_symmetry.space_group_name_H-M   'P 1'
#
loop_
_entity.id
_entity.type
_entity.pdbx_description
1 polymer ?
#
loop_
_entity_poly.entity_id
_entity_poly.type
_entity_poly.pdbx_seq_one_letter_code
_entity_poly.pdbx_strand_id
1 'polypeptide(L)'
;VKRILFYSSVNSLELFKTQKFYQIDISILKDLGYDVLLSNRIFDSLLFWKYDILFSYFYRYSFFAALLAKCFGKKTYFTGGIDSLDSDYASAFNYKIQALFFKLCYWVADSCIIVSQSDLKNIFKVSSLKKKLSYSEHVINTKLFIADVPKEKIFTSIVWMGDEGNVVRKGVDKALQIFAELKKIPEFVDYRFVIIGRKGEGEVLVRSIIDKYNLKGSVELKGEVSEEDKINLLKQSKYYFQLSLYEGFGLAALEALCANNIIIHSGKGGLANPIYKEQLLFDIDNDFDSELHKLVNKLACFTPITSYDNLLEYYDIQRRKDDFEAIIVNGKSNYKLK
;
A
#
# COMPACT_ATOMS: atom_id res chain seq x y z
N VAL A 1 -19.93 -25.81 -2.60
CA VAL A 1 -18.94 -24.73 -2.41
C VAL A 1 -19.67 -23.39 -2.43
N LYS A 2 -19.46 -22.52 -1.42
CA LYS A 2 -20.02 -21.16 -1.41
C LYS A 2 -19.29 -20.29 -2.42
N ARG A 3 -20.01 -19.40 -3.08
CA ARG A 3 -19.47 -18.51 -4.11
C ARG A 3 -19.37 -17.07 -3.61
N ILE A 4 -18.26 -16.43 -3.90
CA ILE A 4 -18.00 -15.02 -3.60
C ILE A 4 -18.03 -14.21 -4.89
N LEU A 5 -18.85 -13.17 -4.96
CA LEU A 5 -18.70 -12.10 -5.94
C LEU A 5 -17.65 -11.10 -5.39
N PHE A 6 -16.43 -11.17 -5.95
CA PHE A 6 -15.33 -10.24 -5.63
C PHE A 6 -15.45 -9.03 -6.53
N TYR A 7 -15.86 -7.91 -5.94
CA TYR A 7 -16.19 -6.69 -6.66
C TYR A 7 -15.22 -5.54 -6.36
N SER A 8 -14.83 -4.82 -7.39
CA SER A 8 -14.20 -3.50 -7.26
C SER A 8 -14.60 -2.61 -8.43
N SER A 9 -14.81 -1.31 -8.18
CA SER A 9 -15.17 -0.31 -9.18
C SER A 9 -13.96 0.12 -10.03
N VAL A 10 -13.22 -0.85 -10.57
CA VAL A 10 -12.04 -0.61 -11.42
C VAL A 10 -12.40 -0.62 -12.91
N ASN A 11 -11.59 0.04 -13.72
CA ASN A 11 -11.83 0.18 -15.15
C ASN A 11 -11.57 -1.12 -15.94
N SER A 12 -10.78 -2.05 -15.39
CA SER A 12 -10.40 -3.30 -16.04
C SER A 12 -10.31 -4.46 -15.06
N LEU A 13 -10.80 -5.64 -15.45
CA LEU A 13 -10.64 -6.89 -14.70
C LEU A 13 -9.16 -7.33 -14.62
N GLU A 14 -8.30 -6.83 -15.52
CA GLU A 14 -6.87 -7.13 -15.52
C GLU A 14 -6.19 -6.64 -14.23
N LEU A 15 -6.72 -5.58 -13.60
CA LEU A 15 -6.22 -5.08 -12.33
C LEU A 15 -6.31 -6.12 -11.19
N PHE A 16 -7.27 -7.04 -11.24
CA PHE A 16 -7.33 -8.14 -10.27
C PHE A 16 -6.17 -9.13 -10.39
N LYS A 17 -5.55 -9.19 -11.58
CA LYS A 17 -4.38 -10.04 -11.85
C LYS A 17 -3.04 -9.33 -11.68
N THR A 18 -3.03 -8.00 -11.69
CA THR A 18 -1.78 -7.21 -11.64
C THR A 18 -1.53 -6.55 -10.30
N GLN A 19 -2.59 -6.20 -9.55
CA GLN A 19 -2.44 -5.56 -8.24
C GLN A 19 -2.30 -6.60 -7.13
N LYS A 20 -1.19 -6.57 -6.40
CA LYS A 20 -0.85 -7.57 -5.36
C LYS A 20 -1.91 -7.75 -4.28
N PHE A 21 -2.47 -6.67 -3.77
CA PHE A 21 -3.49 -6.75 -2.73
C PHE A 21 -4.75 -7.50 -3.19
N TYR A 22 -5.16 -7.37 -4.47
CA TYR A 22 -6.24 -8.17 -5.01
C TYR A 22 -5.85 -9.64 -5.15
N GLN A 23 -4.65 -9.91 -5.71
CA GLN A 23 -4.17 -11.28 -5.91
C GLN A 23 -4.12 -12.05 -4.59
N ILE A 24 -3.59 -11.43 -3.54
CA ILE A 24 -3.46 -12.02 -2.22
C ILE A 24 -4.83 -12.34 -1.64
N ASP A 25 -5.76 -11.38 -1.63
CA ASP A 25 -7.09 -11.59 -1.05
C ASP A 25 -7.91 -12.62 -1.84
N ILE A 26 -7.81 -12.61 -3.18
CA ILE A 26 -8.45 -13.63 -4.04
C ILE A 26 -7.87 -15.02 -3.75
N SER A 27 -6.56 -15.14 -3.59
CA SER A 27 -5.91 -16.42 -3.24
C SER A 27 -6.37 -16.91 -1.88
N ILE A 28 -6.35 -16.05 -0.87
CA ILE A 28 -6.83 -16.37 0.49
C ILE A 28 -8.28 -16.89 0.47
N LEU A 29 -9.17 -16.20 -0.26
CA LEU A 29 -10.58 -16.61 -0.34
C LEU A 29 -10.73 -17.98 -1.02
N LYS A 30 -9.94 -18.27 -2.06
CA LYS A 30 -9.89 -19.58 -2.70
C LYS A 30 -9.35 -20.66 -1.77
N ASP A 31 -8.28 -20.37 -1.02
CA ASP A 31 -7.68 -21.28 -0.05
C ASP A 31 -8.60 -21.57 1.15
N LEU A 32 -9.57 -20.68 1.43
CA LEU A 32 -10.66 -20.91 2.39
C LEU A 32 -11.83 -21.70 1.79
N GLY A 33 -11.70 -22.19 0.55
CA GLY A 33 -12.67 -23.07 -0.11
C GLY A 33 -13.81 -22.36 -0.82
N TYR A 34 -13.68 -21.04 -1.12
CA TYR A 34 -14.68 -20.31 -1.88
C TYR A 34 -14.40 -20.36 -3.39
N ASP A 35 -15.47 -20.44 -4.19
CA ASP A 35 -15.39 -20.12 -5.62
C ASP A 35 -15.52 -18.62 -5.82
N VAL A 36 -14.51 -17.98 -6.43
CA VAL A 36 -14.39 -16.52 -6.51
C VAL A 36 -14.69 -16.04 -7.93
N LEU A 37 -15.80 -15.32 -8.07
CA LEU A 37 -16.24 -14.67 -9.29
C LEU A 37 -15.79 -13.21 -9.29
N LEU A 38 -15.03 -12.80 -10.30
CA LEU A 38 -14.50 -11.42 -10.39
C LEU A 38 -15.47 -10.52 -11.15
N SER A 39 -15.74 -9.33 -10.62
CA SER A 39 -16.57 -8.32 -11.28
C SER A 39 -16.11 -6.89 -11.01
N ASN A 40 -16.25 -6.04 -12.04
CA ASN A 40 -16.14 -4.59 -11.95
C ASN A 40 -17.46 -3.87 -12.31
N ARG A 41 -18.55 -4.62 -12.46
CA ARG A 41 -19.87 -4.10 -12.84
C ARG A 41 -20.84 -4.17 -11.68
N ILE A 42 -21.44 -3.04 -11.31
CA ILE A 42 -22.42 -2.96 -10.21
C ILE A 42 -23.60 -3.92 -10.44
N PHE A 43 -24.08 -4.00 -11.68
CA PHE A 43 -25.24 -4.82 -12.04
C PHE A 43 -25.01 -6.33 -11.91
N ASP A 44 -23.78 -6.82 -11.85
CA ASP A 44 -23.51 -8.23 -11.57
C ASP A 44 -24.00 -8.63 -10.17
N SER A 45 -24.17 -7.66 -9.26
CA SER A 45 -24.77 -7.87 -7.93
C SER A 45 -26.24 -8.28 -7.98
N LEU A 46 -26.95 -8.01 -9.10
CA LEU A 46 -28.32 -8.47 -9.32
C LEU A 46 -28.39 -9.96 -9.63
N LEU A 47 -27.29 -10.58 -10.04
CA LEU A 47 -27.24 -12.02 -10.33
C LEU A 47 -27.11 -12.83 -9.01
N PHE A 48 -28.00 -12.57 -8.06
CA PHE A 48 -27.96 -13.07 -6.68
C PHE A 48 -27.95 -14.61 -6.59
N TRP A 49 -28.42 -15.32 -7.61
CA TRP A 49 -28.34 -16.78 -7.70
C TRP A 49 -26.95 -17.31 -8.04
N LYS A 50 -26.03 -16.45 -8.49
CA LYS A 50 -24.67 -16.84 -8.85
C LYS A 50 -23.68 -16.78 -7.70
N TYR A 51 -24.02 -16.10 -6.58
CA TYR A 51 -23.11 -15.94 -5.43
C TYR A 51 -23.86 -15.92 -4.09
N ASP A 52 -23.14 -16.17 -3.03
CA ASP A 52 -23.63 -16.22 -1.66
C ASP A 52 -23.16 -15.03 -0.82
N ILE A 53 -21.99 -14.49 -1.17
CA ILE A 53 -21.29 -13.43 -0.45
C ILE A 53 -20.82 -12.38 -1.47
N LEU A 54 -20.99 -11.10 -1.15
CA LEU A 54 -20.33 -10.00 -1.85
C LEU A 54 -19.11 -9.56 -1.02
N PHE A 55 -17.92 -9.61 -1.63
CA PHE A 55 -16.68 -9.10 -1.07
C PHE A 55 -16.22 -7.91 -1.91
N SER A 56 -16.32 -6.69 -1.36
CA SER A 56 -16.15 -5.45 -2.10
C SER A 56 -14.89 -4.72 -1.69
N TYR A 57 -14.12 -4.24 -2.69
CA TYR A 57 -13.00 -3.33 -2.47
C TYR A 57 -13.44 -1.87 -2.58
N PHE A 58 -12.89 -1.06 -1.65
CA PHE A 58 -13.11 0.37 -1.46
C PHE A 58 -14.52 0.76 -0.99
N TYR A 59 -14.61 1.96 -0.40
CA TYR A 59 -15.79 2.42 0.35
C TYR A 59 -16.47 3.60 -0.35
N ARG A 60 -16.74 3.49 -1.65
CA ARG A 60 -17.42 4.53 -2.43
C ARG A 60 -18.50 3.91 -3.34
N TYR A 61 -18.18 3.66 -4.59
CA TYR A 61 -19.14 3.08 -5.55
C TYR A 61 -19.55 1.64 -5.22
N SER A 62 -18.74 0.93 -4.45
CA SER A 62 -19.06 -0.40 -3.93
C SER A 62 -20.29 -0.43 -3.03
N PHE A 63 -20.70 0.74 -2.48
CA PHE A 63 -21.97 0.86 -1.76
C PHE A 63 -23.15 0.38 -2.59
N PHE A 64 -23.26 0.77 -3.87
CA PHE A 64 -24.39 0.42 -4.71
C PHE A 64 -24.45 -1.09 -4.99
N ALA A 65 -23.30 -1.73 -5.25
CA ALA A 65 -23.23 -3.18 -5.40
C ALA A 65 -23.67 -3.90 -4.12
N ALA A 66 -23.22 -3.41 -2.96
CA ALA A 66 -23.55 -4.01 -1.67
C ALA A 66 -25.02 -3.78 -1.28
N LEU A 67 -25.59 -2.61 -1.60
CA LEU A 67 -27.02 -2.35 -1.37
C LEU A 67 -27.88 -3.34 -2.16
N LEU A 68 -27.57 -3.55 -3.45
CA LEU A 68 -28.27 -4.54 -4.27
C LEU A 68 -28.12 -5.97 -3.70
N ALA A 69 -26.90 -6.38 -3.34
CA ALA A 69 -26.67 -7.69 -2.72
C ALA A 69 -27.47 -7.85 -1.43
N LYS A 70 -27.53 -6.81 -0.58
CA LYS A 70 -28.25 -6.82 0.69
C LYS A 70 -29.76 -6.95 0.50
N CYS A 71 -30.34 -6.35 -0.55
CA CYS A 71 -31.76 -6.52 -0.88
C CYS A 71 -32.13 -7.99 -1.18
N PHE A 72 -31.16 -8.80 -1.61
CA PHE A 72 -31.33 -10.24 -1.83
C PHE A 72 -30.80 -11.10 -0.68
N GLY A 73 -30.61 -10.52 0.51
CA GLY A 73 -30.20 -11.25 1.72
C GLY A 73 -28.76 -11.76 1.70
N LYS A 74 -27.89 -11.25 0.80
CA LYS A 74 -26.49 -11.68 0.72
C LYS A 74 -25.66 -11.05 1.82
N LYS A 75 -24.63 -11.77 2.30
CA LYS A 75 -23.62 -11.20 3.19
C LYS A 75 -22.71 -10.27 2.42
N THR A 76 -22.32 -9.15 3.03
CA THR A 76 -21.54 -8.11 2.40
C THR A 76 -20.34 -7.72 3.25
N TYR A 77 -19.15 -7.80 2.65
CA TYR A 77 -17.88 -7.45 3.29
C TYR A 77 -17.18 -6.37 2.47
N PHE A 78 -16.58 -5.41 3.16
CA PHE A 78 -15.79 -4.36 2.52
C PHE A 78 -14.35 -4.40 3.00
N THR A 79 -13.40 -4.07 2.12
CA THR A 79 -11.99 -3.90 2.45
C THR A 79 -11.33 -2.85 1.54
N GLY A 80 -10.04 -2.57 1.77
CA GLY A 80 -9.23 -1.63 1.00
C GLY A 80 -9.01 -0.30 1.70
N GLY A 81 -8.02 0.46 1.22
CA GLY A 81 -7.64 1.76 1.76
C GLY A 81 -8.71 2.84 1.55
N ILE A 82 -8.70 3.85 2.42
CA ILE A 82 -9.67 4.94 2.42
C ILE A 82 -8.93 6.30 2.41
N ASP A 83 -8.05 6.49 1.46
CA ASP A 83 -7.15 7.65 1.35
C ASP A 83 -7.89 8.99 1.51
N SER A 84 -9.08 9.10 0.92
CA SER A 84 -9.90 10.33 0.98
C SER A 84 -10.54 10.61 2.35
N LEU A 85 -10.36 9.77 3.37
CA LEU A 85 -10.68 10.09 4.77
C LEU A 85 -9.54 10.76 5.52
N ASP A 86 -8.40 10.97 4.89
CA ASP A 86 -7.34 11.79 5.46
C ASP A 86 -7.60 13.26 5.13
N SER A 87 -7.81 14.09 6.16
CA SER A 87 -8.13 15.52 5.99
C SER A 87 -6.95 16.33 5.50
N ASP A 88 -5.73 15.85 5.72
CA ASP A 88 -4.50 16.56 5.36
C ASP A 88 -4.12 16.25 3.89
N TYR A 89 -4.63 15.14 3.36
CA TYR A 89 -4.42 14.73 1.98
C TYR A 89 -5.58 15.07 1.04
N ALA A 90 -6.82 14.81 1.47
CA ALA A 90 -8.01 14.97 0.63
C ALA A 90 -8.54 16.41 0.63
N SER A 91 -9.07 16.88 -0.51
CA SER A 91 -9.86 18.11 -0.52
C SER A 91 -11.07 18.01 0.39
N ALA A 92 -11.51 19.13 0.98
CA ALA A 92 -12.66 19.17 1.90
C ALA A 92 -13.93 18.55 1.29
N PHE A 93 -14.12 18.67 -0.02
CA PHE A 93 -15.25 18.07 -0.74
C PHE A 93 -15.12 16.55 -0.82
N ASN A 94 -13.95 16.02 -1.24
CA ASN A 94 -13.71 14.59 -1.31
C ASN A 94 -13.78 13.93 0.06
N TYR A 95 -13.24 14.59 1.10
CA TYR A 95 -13.33 14.12 2.49
C TYR A 95 -14.79 13.94 2.94
N LYS A 96 -15.64 14.96 2.74
CA LYS A 96 -17.06 14.91 3.13
C LYS A 96 -17.80 13.79 2.38
N ILE A 97 -17.58 13.67 1.07
CA ILE A 97 -18.18 12.61 0.24
C ILE A 97 -17.72 11.24 0.74
N GLN A 98 -16.43 11.06 0.97
CA GLN A 98 -15.90 9.78 1.44
C GLN A 98 -16.44 9.41 2.82
N ALA A 99 -16.55 10.37 3.73
CA ALA A 99 -17.14 10.17 5.04
C ALA A 99 -18.61 9.72 4.96
N LEU A 100 -19.38 10.31 4.05
CA LEU A 100 -20.75 9.89 3.78
C LEU A 100 -20.80 8.45 3.24
N PHE A 101 -20.02 8.17 2.19
CA PHE A 101 -20.02 6.84 1.57
C PHE A 101 -19.49 5.76 2.53
N PHE A 102 -18.52 6.07 3.39
CA PHE A 102 -18.08 5.14 4.41
C PHE A 102 -19.24 4.76 5.36
N LYS A 103 -20.03 5.74 5.82
CA LYS A 103 -21.20 5.48 6.68
C LYS A 103 -22.26 4.65 5.96
N LEU A 104 -22.50 4.91 4.67
CA LEU A 104 -23.43 4.12 3.86
C LEU A 104 -22.95 2.69 3.67
N CYS A 105 -21.67 2.48 3.33
CA CYS A 105 -21.06 1.15 3.25
C CYS A 105 -21.14 0.41 4.59
N TYR A 106 -20.80 1.10 5.69
CA TYR A 106 -20.89 0.53 7.03
C TYR A 106 -22.33 0.09 7.38
N TRP A 107 -23.34 0.86 6.97
CA TRP A 107 -24.74 0.52 7.21
C TRP A 107 -25.13 -0.80 6.54
N VAL A 108 -24.77 -1.00 5.26
CA VAL A 108 -25.11 -2.22 4.49
C VAL A 108 -24.17 -3.40 4.77
N ALA A 109 -22.98 -3.17 5.32
CA ALA A 109 -21.97 -4.20 5.58
C ALA A 109 -22.38 -5.15 6.69
N ASP A 110 -21.97 -6.40 6.57
CA ASP A 110 -21.84 -7.34 7.70
C ASP A 110 -20.49 -7.09 8.42
N SER A 111 -19.41 -6.81 7.69
CA SER A 111 -18.15 -6.31 8.26
C SER A 111 -17.41 -5.40 7.30
N CYS A 112 -16.73 -4.39 7.86
CA CYS A 112 -15.76 -3.51 7.20
C CYS A 112 -14.36 -3.87 7.68
N ILE A 113 -13.53 -4.45 6.82
CA ILE A 113 -12.17 -4.90 7.12
C ILE A 113 -11.21 -3.77 6.81
N ILE A 114 -10.69 -3.14 7.85
CA ILE A 114 -9.79 -1.99 7.76
C ILE A 114 -8.35 -2.47 7.62
N VAL A 115 -7.62 -1.88 6.69
CA VAL A 115 -6.31 -2.38 6.24
C VAL A 115 -5.11 -1.61 6.78
N SER A 116 -5.33 -0.48 7.47
CA SER A 116 -4.25 0.30 8.06
C SER A 116 -4.67 1.01 9.34
N GLN A 117 -3.69 1.31 10.20
CA GLN A 117 -3.94 2.08 11.42
C GLN A 117 -4.31 3.54 11.11
N SER A 118 -3.78 4.11 10.03
CA SER A 118 -4.13 5.47 9.59
C SER A 118 -5.59 5.54 9.18
N ASP A 119 -6.09 4.57 8.38
CA ASP A 119 -7.50 4.50 8.02
C ASP A 119 -8.38 4.37 9.26
N LEU A 120 -7.99 3.51 10.21
CA LEU A 120 -8.73 3.31 11.44
C LEU A 120 -8.83 4.62 12.26
N LYS A 121 -7.73 5.35 12.42
CA LYS A 121 -7.71 6.67 13.07
C LYS A 121 -8.62 7.66 12.35
N ASN A 122 -8.59 7.70 11.03
CA ASN A 122 -9.41 8.61 10.23
C ASN A 122 -10.91 8.24 10.30
N ILE A 123 -11.24 6.94 10.31
CA ILE A 123 -12.61 6.47 10.53
C ILE A 123 -13.15 6.97 11.88
N PHE A 124 -12.37 6.93 12.95
CA PHE A 124 -12.82 7.38 14.27
C PHE A 124 -13.02 8.90 14.38
N LYS A 125 -12.42 9.70 13.50
CA LYS A 125 -12.74 11.13 13.38
C LYS A 125 -14.15 11.38 12.82
N VAL A 126 -14.65 10.50 11.95
CA VAL A 126 -15.93 10.68 11.23
C VAL A 126 -17.07 9.82 11.72
N SER A 127 -16.79 8.76 12.50
CA SER A 127 -17.78 7.79 12.96
C SER A 127 -17.42 7.20 14.31
N SER A 128 -18.37 7.14 15.22
CA SER A 128 -18.27 6.39 16.49
C SER A 128 -18.67 4.92 16.36
N LEU A 129 -19.06 4.49 15.15
CA LEU A 129 -19.57 3.16 14.88
C LEU A 129 -18.40 2.16 14.82
N LYS A 130 -18.39 1.15 15.69
CA LYS A 130 -17.29 0.17 15.83
C LYS A 130 -17.70 -1.28 15.64
N LYS A 131 -18.99 -1.59 15.86
CA LYS A 131 -19.49 -2.98 15.94
C LYS A 131 -19.19 -3.85 14.73
N LYS A 132 -19.18 -3.24 13.53
CA LYS A 132 -18.94 -3.94 12.26
C LYS A 132 -17.52 -3.73 11.72
N LEU A 133 -16.64 -3.09 12.49
CA LEU A 133 -15.25 -2.97 12.09
C LEU A 133 -14.49 -4.25 12.43
N SER A 134 -13.69 -4.69 11.50
CA SER A 134 -12.65 -5.71 11.68
C SER A 134 -11.33 -5.11 11.22
N TYR A 135 -10.23 -5.58 11.77
CA TYR A 135 -8.91 -5.08 11.43
C TYR A 135 -8.07 -6.21 10.84
N SER A 136 -7.57 -6.03 9.64
CA SER A 136 -6.65 -6.94 9.00
C SER A 136 -5.81 -6.18 7.98
N GLU A 137 -4.57 -5.87 8.36
CA GLU A 137 -3.63 -5.17 7.50
C GLU A 137 -3.31 -5.99 6.25
N HIS A 138 -2.95 -5.30 5.18
CA HIS A 138 -2.40 -5.97 4.02
C HIS A 138 -1.13 -6.74 4.39
N VAL A 139 -0.88 -7.80 3.66
CA VAL A 139 0.23 -8.72 3.86
C VAL A 139 0.96 -8.97 2.55
N ILE A 140 2.12 -9.59 2.64
CA ILE A 140 2.89 -10.07 1.49
C ILE A 140 3.34 -11.51 1.76
N ASN A 141 3.85 -12.19 0.75
CA ASN A 141 4.58 -13.45 0.97
C ASN A 141 5.99 -13.10 1.47
N THR A 142 6.14 -12.97 2.79
CA THR A 142 7.39 -12.51 3.41
C THR A 142 8.57 -13.43 3.11
N LYS A 143 8.33 -14.72 2.93
CA LYS A 143 9.36 -15.73 2.63
C LYS A 143 10.11 -15.46 1.32
N LEU A 144 9.47 -14.78 0.38
CA LEU A 144 10.11 -14.41 -0.90
C LEU A 144 11.22 -13.37 -0.74
N PHE A 145 11.13 -12.53 0.31
CA PHE A 145 12.03 -11.39 0.53
C PHE A 145 13.21 -11.72 1.44
N ILE A 146 13.12 -12.81 2.20
CA ILE A 146 14.21 -13.25 3.07
C ILE A 146 15.40 -13.69 2.20
N ALA A 147 16.56 -13.12 2.43
CA ALA A 147 17.81 -13.57 1.84
C ALA A 147 19.02 -13.06 2.64
N ASP A 148 20.01 -13.89 2.75
CA ASP A 148 21.34 -13.52 3.22
C ASP A 148 22.20 -13.15 2.00
N VAL A 149 21.90 -11.98 1.41
CA VAL A 149 22.62 -11.44 0.25
C VAL A 149 23.28 -10.13 0.67
N PRO A 150 24.59 -9.96 0.40
CA PRO A 150 25.27 -8.70 0.68
C PRO A 150 24.56 -7.51 0.00
N LYS A 151 24.38 -6.44 0.74
CA LYS A 151 23.76 -5.22 0.20
C LYS A 151 24.73 -4.47 -0.69
N GLU A 152 24.25 -4.10 -1.86
CA GLU A 152 24.96 -3.24 -2.80
C GLU A 152 24.70 -1.76 -2.51
N LYS A 153 25.52 -0.89 -3.10
CA LYS A 153 25.40 0.58 -3.02
C LYS A 153 24.23 1.06 -3.91
N ILE A 154 22.99 0.62 -3.59
CA ILE A 154 21.78 0.90 -4.37
C ILE A 154 20.72 1.52 -3.48
N PHE A 155 20.16 2.66 -3.95
CA PHE A 155 18.85 3.16 -3.58
C PHE A 155 17.81 2.63 -4.57
N THR A 156 16.61 2.30 -4.09
CA THR A 156 15.53 1.80 -4.95
C THR A 156 14.22 2.53 -4.64
N SER A 157 13.38 2.69 -5.65
CA SER A 157 11.96 3.06 -5.52
C SER A 157 11.13 2.26 -6.49
N ILE A 158 9.90 1.93 -6.09
CA ILE A 158 8.90 1.27 -6.94
C ILE A 158 7.75 2.24 -7.15
N VAL A 159 7.56 2.69 -8.40
CA VAL A 159 6.55 3.71 -8.71
C VAL A 159 5.93 3.52 -10.09
N TRP A 160 4.63 3.71 -10.18
CA TRP A 160 3.97 3.91 -11.46
C TRP A 160 4.06 5.39 -11.85
N MET A 161 4.72 5.68 -12.97
CA MET A 161 4.94 7.03 -13.50
C MET A 161 3.82 7.41 -14.51
N GLY A 162 2.55 7.22 -14.12
CA GLY A 162 1.38 7.42 -15.01
C GLY A 162 1.29 8.82 -15.57
N ASP A 163 1.40 9.82 -14.69
CA ASP A 163 1.43 11.25 -14.98
C ASP A 163 2.34 11.99 -14.01
N GLU A 164 2.57 13.29 -14.21
CA GLU A 164 3.39 14.12 -13.35
C GLU A 164 2.84 14.18 -11.91
N GLY A 165 1.51 14.30 -11.77
CA GLY A 165 0.85 14.32 -10.46
C GLY A 165 1.13 13.04 -9.67
N ASN A 166 1.18 11.89 -10.34
CA ASN A 166 1.50 10.62 -9.67
C ASN A 166 2.97 10.54 -9.25
N VAL A 167 3.90 11.10 -10.05
CA VAL A 167 5.34 11.19 -9.70
C VAL A 167 5.52 12.02 -8.43
N VAL A 168 4.90 13.21 -8.37
CA VAL A 168 4.93 14.12 -7.21
C VAL A 168 4.23 13.47 -6.01
N ARG A 169 3.05 12.87 -6.21
CA ARG A 169 2.32 12.17 -5.14
C ARG A 169 3.14 11.04 -4.52
N LYS A 170 3.95 10.34 -5.32
CA LYS A 170 4.83 9.26 -4.87
C LYS A 170 6.18 9.76 -4.34
N GLY A 171 6.46 11.07 -4.44
CA GLY A 171 7.65 11.70 -3.91
C GLY A 171 8.95 11.33 -4.63
N VAL A 172 8.86 10.91 -5.90
CA VAL A 172 10.05 10.55 -6.70
C VAL A 172 10.90 11.79 -6.98
N ASP A 173 10.29 12.94 -7.19
CA ASP A 173 10.92 14.24 -7.33
C ASP A 173 11.79 14.57 -6.11
N LYS A 174 11.24 14.41 -4.89
CA LYS A 174 11.97 14.61 -3.63
C LYS A 174 13.08 13.56 -3.44
N ALA A 175 12.81 12.29 -3.77
CA ALA A 175 13.81 11.23 -3.69
C ALA A 175 15.04 11.52 -4.59
N LEU A 176 14.80 12.01 -5.81
CA LEU A 176 15.87 12.41 -6.73
C LEU A 176 16.65 13.63 -6.21
N GLN A 177 15.96 14.61 -5.61
CA GLN A 177 16.59 15.77 -5.00
C GLN A 177 17.48 15.36 -3.82
N ILE A 178 16.97 14.51 -2.92
CA ILE A 178 17.76 13.97 -1.80
C ILE A 178 18.96 13.18 -2.32
N PHE A 179 18.75 12.32 -3.31
CA PHE A 179 19.83 11.53 -3.88
C PHE A 179 20.92 12.41 -4.51
N ALA A 180 20.55 13.51 -5.20
CA ALA A 180 21.50 14.48 -5.73
C ALA A 180 22.37 15.12 -4.65
N GLU A 181 21.80 15.46 -3.51
CA GLU A 181 22.56 16.01 -2.38
C GLU A 181 23.45 14.95 -1.72
N LEU A 182 22.95 13.71 -1.56
CA LEU A 182 23.77 12.61 -1.07
C LEU A 182 24.98 12.32 -1.96
N LYS A 183 24.85 12.44 -3.29
CA LYS A 183 25.97 12.26 -4.24
C LYS A 183 27.12 13.24 -4.06
N LYS A 184 26.91 14.34 -3.34
CA LYS A 184 27.99 15.30 -3.00
C LYS A 184 28.83 14.83 -1.81
N ILE A 185 28.38 13.82 -1.09
CA ILE A 185 29.01 13.26 0.10
C ILE A 185 29.88 12.08 -0.31
N PRO A 186 31.17 12.00 0.09
CA PRO A 186 32.11 10.96 -0.37
C PRO A 186 31.59 9.53 -0.21
N GLU A 187 30.89 9.23 0.90
CA GLU A 187 30.35 7.90 1.20
C GLU A 187 29.29 7.43 0.19
N PHE A 188 28.61 8.38 -0.47
CA PHE A 188 27.50 8.09 -1.40
C PHE A 188 27.88 8.27 -2.87
N VAL A 189 29.09 8.69 -3.18
CA VAL A 189 29.52 9.00 -4.57
C VAL A 189 29.34 7.80 -5.52
N ASP A 190 29.54 6.56 -5.05
CA ASP A 190 29.44 5.34 -5.83
C ASP A 190 28.03 4.73 -5.84
N TYR A 191 27.07 5.31 -5.10
CA TYR A 191 25.71 4.77 -5.07
C TYR A 191 24.97 5.02 -6.37
N ARG A 192 24.11 4.08 -6.74
CA ARG A 192 23.15 4.19 -7.84
C ARG A 192 21.74 4.31 -7.29
N PHE A 193 20.85 4.97 -8.02
CA PHE A 193 19.43 4.99 -7.71
C PHE A 193 18.65 4.28 -8.83
N VAL A 194 18.03 3.16 -8.53
CA VAL A 194 17.28 2.35 -9.48
C VAL A 194 15.79 2.55 -9.22
N ILE A 195 15.08 3.10 -10.20
CA ILE A 195 13.64 3.32 -10.18
C ILE A 195 12.99 2.29 -11.08
N ILE A 196 12.11 1.46 -10.51
CA ILE A 196 11.33 0.47 -11.25
C ILE A 196 9.84 0.78 -11.17
N GLY A 197 9.09 0.28 -12.12
CA GLY A 197 7.65 0.39 -12.19
C GLY A 197 7.15 0.83 -13.56
N ARG A 198 5.84 0.84 -13.70
CA ARG A 198 5.20 1.08 -14.98
C ARG A 198 5.49 2.50 -15.48
N LYS A 199 5.92 2.60 -16.74
CA LYS A 199 6.14 3.86 -17.43
C LYS A 199 4.82 4.58 -17.75
N GLY A 200 4.90 5.88 -17.95
CA GLY A 200 3.81 6.75 -18.38
C GLY A 200 4.33 8.16 -18.66
N GLU A 201 3.43 9.10 -18.83
CA GLU A 201 3.77 10.50 -19.15
C GLU A 201 4.62 11.18 -18.08
N GLY A 202 4.48 10.75 -16.82
CA GLY A 202 5.29 11.25 -15.69
C GLY A 202 6.78 10.93 -15.80
N GLU A 203 7.21 10.01 -16.67
CA GLU A 203 8.63 9.74 -16.90
C GLU A 203 9.36 10.97 -17.45
N VAL A 204 8.68 11.85 -18.18
CA VAL A 204 9.24 13.09 -18.71
C VAL A 204 9.71 14.00 -17.57
N LEU A 205 8.88 14.17 -16.54
CA LEU A 205 9.25 14.93 -15.34
C LEU A 205 10.46 14.29 -14.64
N VAL A 206 10.45 12.97 -14.45
CA VAL A 206 11.56 12.27 -13.79
C VAL A 206 12.87 12.48 -14.54
N ARG A 207 12.87 12.38 -15.88
CA ARG A 207 14.06 12.64 -16.73
C ARG A 207 14.52 14.08 -16.64
N SER A 208 13.61 15.05 -16.64
CA SER A 208 13.95 16.47 -16.49
C SER A 208 14.66 16.76 -15.15
N ILE A 209 14.23 16.08 -14.06
CA ILE A 209 14.86 16.20 -12.74
C ILE A 209 16.26 15.56 -12.74
N ILE A 210 16.40 14.38 -13.37
CA ILE A 210 17.70 13.71 -13.55
C ILE A 210 18.68 14.63 -14.28
N ASP A 211 18.23 15.30 -15.34
CA ASP A 211 19.05 16.25 -16.10
C ASP A 211 19.39 17.49 -15.27
N LYS A 212 18.39 18.08 -14.60
CA LYS A 212 18.57 19.26 -13.74
C LYS A 212 19.65 19.06 -12.67
N TYR A 213 19.71 17.87 -12.08
CA TYR A 213 20.66 17.58 -11.00
C TYR A 213 21.93 16.82 -11.48
N ASN A 214 22.14 16.68 -12.79
CA ASN A 214 23.30 15.98 -13.39
C ASN A 214 23.45 14.54 -12.88
N LEU A 215 22.34 13.81 -12.75
CA LEU A 215 22.30 12.44 -12.22
C LEU A 215 22.42 11.37 -13.31
N LYS A 216 22.66 11.76 -14.58
CA LYS A 216 22.91 10.82 -15.68
C LYS A 216 24.05 9.86 -15.32
N GLY A 217 23.82 8.54 -15.51
CA GLY A 217 24.79 7.52 -15.13
C GLY A 217 24.72 7.06 -13.65
N SER A 218 24.06 7.84 -12.78
CA SER A 218 23.81 7.46 -11.37
C SER A 218 22.38 7.04 -11.10
N VAL A 219 21.43 7.40 -11.98
CA VAL A 219 20.02 7.02 -11.89
C VAL A 219 19.64 6.15 -13.09
N GLU A 220 19.00 5.02 -12.80
CA GLU A 220 18.52 4.06 -13.79
C GLU A 220 16.99 3.95 -13.73
N LEU A 221 16.30 4.20 -14.85
CA LEU A 221 14.87 3.99 -15.03
C LEU A 221 14.64 2.66 -15.74
N LYS A 222 14.49 1.55 -15.01
CA LYS A 222 14.32 0.21 -15.60
C LYS A 222 12.95 -0.01 -16.23
N GLY A 223 11.93 0.77 -15.81
CA GLY A 223 10.55 0.52 -16.21
C GLY A 223 9.94 -0.67 -15.46
N GLU A 224 8.95 -1.29 -16.08
CA GLU A 224 8.28 -2.45 -15.51
C GLU A 224 9.20 -3.67 -15.60
N VAL A 225 9.37 -4.37 -14.48
CA VAL A 225 10.24 -5.55 -14.36
C VAL A 225 9.40 -6.74 -13.89
N SER A 226 9.93 -7.95 -14.04
CA SER A 226 9.30 -9.14 -13.51
C SER A 226 9.24 -9.10 -11.97
N GLU A 227 8.34 -9.87 -11.37
CA GLU A 227 8.26 -9.99 -9.90
C GLU A 227 9.57 -10.51 -9.31
N GLU A 228 10.21 -11.45 -9.98
CA GLU A 228 11.49 -12.02 -9.57
C GLU A 228 12.60 -10.96 -9.60
N ASP A 229 12.70 -10.17 -10.68
CA ASP A 229 13.69 -9.08 -10.78
C ASP A 229 13.46 -8.01 -9.72
N LYS A 230 12.18 -7.67 -9.43
CA LYS A 230 11.83 -6.75 -8.34
C LYS A 230 12.34 -7.27 -7.00
N ILE A 231 12.05 -8.54 -6.68
CA ILE A 231 12.48 -9.17 -5.43
C ILE A 231 14.01 -9.18 -5.34
N ASN A 232 14.69 -9.57 -6.41
CA ASN A 232 16.15 -9.61 -6.46
C ASN A 232 16.76 -8.22 -6.27
N LEU A 233 16.19 -7.19 -6.92
CA LEU A 233 16.63 -5.81 -6.75
C LEU A 233 16.45 -5.34 -5.29
N LEU A 234 15.32 -5.63 -4.66
CA LEU A 234 15.10 -5.28 -3.26
C LEU A 234 16.07 -6.01 -2.32
N LYS A 235 16.36 -7.29 -2.57
CA LYS A 235 17.35 -8.04 -1.78
C LYS A 235 18.75 -7.43 -1.87
N GLN A 236 19.14 -6.95 -3.04
CA GLN A 236 20.45 -6.33 -3.27
C GLN A 236 20.52 -4.88 -2.76
N SER A 237 19.41 -4.13 -2.83
CA SER A 237 19.40 -2.71 -2.47
C SER A 237 19.63 -2.49 -0.98
N LYS A 238 20.43 -1.45 -0.64
CA LYS A 238 20.66 -1.06 0.75
C LYS A 238 19.57 -0.12 1.24
N TYR A 239 19.11 0.81 0.40
CA TYR A 239 18.14 1.86 0.76
C TYR A 239 16.91 1.80 -0.14
N TYR A 240 15.77 2.18 0.42
CA TYR A 240 14.52 2.30 -0.30
C TYR A 240 13.85 3.64 0.00
N PHE A 241 13.48 4.40 -1.04
CA PHE A 241 12.74 5.64 -0.90
C PHE A 241 11.23 5.43 -1.05
N GLN A 242 10.44 5.91 -0.09
CA GLN A 242 8.98 6.00 -0.14
C GLN A 242 8.54 7.34 0.44
N LEU A 243 8.70 8.41 -0.33
CA LEU A 243 8.42 9.79 0.09
C LEU A 243 7.05 10.29 -0.35
N SER A 244 6.08 9.38 -0.39
CA SER A 244 4.73 9.69 -0.85
C SER A 244 4.04 10.74 0.01
N LEU A 245 3.27 11.62 -0.63
CA LEU A 245 2.36 12.56 0.05
C LEU A 245 1.28 11.82 0.84
N TYR A 246 0.91 10.65 0.38
CA TYR A 246 0.02 9.72 1.08
C TYR A 246 0.20 8.29 0.56
N GLU A 247 0.16 7.32 1.46
CA GLU A 247 0.08 5.89 1.17
C GLU A 247 -1.09 5.27 1.94
N GLY A 248 -1.91 4.46 1.27
CA GLY A 248 -2.97 3.72 1.95
C GLY A 248 -2.41 2.70 2.94
N PHE A 249 -1.40 1.92 2.49
CA PHE A 249 -0.69 0.95 3.33
C PHE A 249 0.83 0.99 3.12
N GLY A 250 1.28 1.09 1.84
CA GLY A 250 2.71 1.09 1.51
C GLY A 250 3.30 -0.30 1.30
N LEU A 251 2.63 -1.16 0.52
CA LEU A 251 3.09 -2.54 0.25
C LEU A 251 4.53 -2.60 -0.27
N ALA A 252 4.92 -1.68 -1.16
CA ALA A 252 6.27 -1.65 -1.70
C ALA A 252 7.33 -1.33 -0.63
N ALA A 253 7.00 -0.44 0.32
CA ALA A 253 7.88 -0.16 1.46
C ALA A 253 7.96 -1.37 2.41
N LEU A 254 6.84 -2.11 2.60
CA LEU A 254 6.84 -3.34 3.38
C LEU A 254 7.69 -4.43 2.71
N GLU A 255 7.57 -4.60 1.38
CA GLU A 255 8.41 -5.54 0.60
C GLU A 255 9.91 -5.21 0.78
N ALA A 256 10.24 -3.92 0.67
CA ALA A 256 11.61 -3.45 0.86
C ALA A 256 12.11 -3.68 2.30
N LEU A 257 11.27 -3.43 3.31
CA LEU A 257 11.61 -3.66 4.71
C LEU A 257 11.84 -5.15 4.98
N CYS A 258 10.99 -6.04 4.46
CA CYS A 258 11.16 -7.50 4.56
C CYS A 258 12.40 -8.00 3.81
N ALA A 259 12.84 -7.29 2.78
CA ALA A 259 14.10 -7.54 2.09
C ALA A 259 15.31 -6.91 2.82
N ASN A 260 15.14 -6.42 4.05
CA ASN A 260 16.18 -5.79 4.87
C ASN A 260 16.78 -4.51 4.24
N ASN A 261 15.92 -3.68 3.59
CA ASN A 261 16.33 -2.35 3.16
C ASN A 261 16.13 -1.35 4.30
N ILE A 262 16.96 -0.32 4.34
CA ILE A 262 16.76 0.86 5.16
C ILE A 262 15.73 1.75 4.45
N ILE A 263 14.59 1.98 5.08
CA ILE A 263 13.49 2.73 4.46
C ILE A 263 13.63 4.21 4.81
N ILE A 264 13.67 5.07 3.77
CA ILE A 264 13.58 6.52 3.91
C ILE A 264 12.16 6.89 3.50
N HIS A 265 11.34 7.36 4.46
CA HIS A 265 9.89 7.51 4.26
C HIS A 265 9.36 8.85 4.75
N SER A 266 8.21 9.25 4.21
CA SER A 266 7.54 10.52 4.56
C SER A 266 6.74 10.48 5.88
N GLY A 267 6.45 9.30 6.40
CA GLY A 267 5.57 9.14 7.56
C GLY A 267 4.08 9.40 7.29
N LYS A 268 3.64 9.53 6.02
CA LYS A 268 2.26 9.89 5.66
C LYS A 268 1.40 8.65 5.40
N GLY A 269 0.15 8.69 5.90
CA GLY A 269 -0.80 7.58 5.74
C GLY A 269 -0.28 6.27 6.33
N GLY A 270 -0.27 5.19 5.55
CA GLY A 270 0.24 3.88 5.95
C GLY A 270 1.72 3.86 6.35
N LEU A 271 2.51 4.84 5.91
CA LEU A 271 3.91 5.00 6.31
C LEU A 271 4.07 5.53 7.75
N ALA A 272 3.00 5.98 8.40
CA ALA A 272 2.97 6.26 9.84
C ALA A 272 2.80 5.00 10.70
N ASN A 273 2.77 3.81 10.08
CA ASN A 273 2.68 2.54 10.80
C ASN A 273 3.91 2.37 11.72
N PRO A 274 3.71 1.87 12.97
CA PRO A 274 4.81 1.63 13.92
C PRO A 274 5.97 0.79 13.40
N ILE A 275 5.77 -0.04 12.36
CA ILE A 275 6.85 -0.82 11.73
C ILE A 275 7.96 0.05 11.13
N TYR A 276 7.63 1.29 10.74
CA TYR A 276 8.61 2.23 10.19
C TYR A 276 9.21 3.17 11.24
N LYS A 277 8.82 3.04 12.53
CA LYS A 277 9.27 3.95 13.59
C LYS A 277 10.79 3.99 13.73
N GLU A 278 11.44 2.86 13.54
CA GLU A 278 12.90 2.73 13.63
C GLU A 278 13.59 2.97 12.27
N GLN A 279 12.84 3.38 11.26
CA GLN A 279 13.34 3.72 9.93
C GLN A 279 13.63 5.22 9.81
N LEU A 280 14.10 5.67 8.66
CA LEU A 280 14.54 7.05 8.46
C LEU A 280 13.37 7.92 7.99
N LEU A 281 12.79 8.67 8.91
CA LEU A 281 11.78 9.68 8.58
C LEU A 281 12.44 10.90 7.91
N PHE A 282 11.90 11.30 6.76
CA PHE A 282 12.12 12.57 6.10
C PHE A 282 10.78 13.30 6.03
N ASP A 283 10.58 14.31 6.86
CA ASP A 283 9.31 15.04 6.90
C ASP A 283 9.20 15.97 5.69
N ILE A 284 8.35 15.59 4.76
CA ILE A 284 8.18 16.29 3.47
C ILE A 284 7.46 17.64 3.58
N ASP A 285 6.88 17.97 4.74
CA ASP A 285 6.21 19.24 5.01
C ASP A 285 7.14 20.28 5.66
N ASN A 286 8.28 19.83 6.17
CA ASN A 286 9.29 20.70 6.75
C ASN A 286 10.24 21.27 5.71
N ASP A 287 11.11 22.18 6.17
CA ASP A 287 12.19 22.73 5.34
C ASP A 287 13.11 21.63 4.84
N PHE A 288 13.34 21.59 3.53
CA PHE A 288 14.09 20.52 2.85
C PHE A 288 15.53 20.41 3.37
N ASP A 289 16.23 21.53 3.49
CA ASP A 289 17.65 21.52 3.88
C ASP A 289 17.82 21.07 5.34
N SER A 290 16.91 21.47 6.21
CA SER A 290 16.86 21.02 7.60
C SER A 290 16.62 19.50 7.70
N GLU A 291 15.67 18.98 6.94
CA GLU A 291 15.37 17.54 6.94
C GLU A 291 16.49 16.72 6.29
N LEU A 292 17.13 17.25 5.23
CA LEU A 292 18.27 16.62 4.60
C LEU A 292 19.46 16.53 5.57
N HIS A 293 19.75 17.61 6.33
CA HIS A 293 20.81 17.58 7.34
C HIS A 293 20.55 16.53 8.42
N LYS A 294 19.29 16.43 8.91
CA LYS A 294 18.89 15.39 9.86
C LYS A 294 19.06 13.98 9.29
N LEU A 295 18.65 13.79 8.01
CA LEU A 295 18.77 12.51 7.33
C LEU A 295 20.22 12.08 7.18
N VAL A 296 21.11 12.97 6.73
CA VAL A 296 22.54 12.69 6.58
C VAL A 296 23.17 12.28 7.90
N ASN A 297 22.90 13.02 9.00
CA ASN A 297 23.41 12.68 10.33
C ASN A 297 22.92 11.32 10.79
N LYS A 298 21.65 10.98 10.53
CA LYS A 298 21.10 9.66 10.86
C LYS A 298 21.70 8.55 10.01
N LEU A 299 21.92 8.77 8.71
CA LEU A 299 22.53 7.79 7.82
C LEU A 299 23.95 7.39 8.27
N ALA A 300 24.72 8.33 8.83
CA ALA A 300 26.07 8.09 9.31
C ALA A 300 26.13 7.14 10.53
N CYS A 301 25.07 7.11 11.36
CA CYS A 301 25.02 6.29 12.58
C CYS A 301 23.88 5.25 12.56
N PHE A 302 23.20 5.06 11.43
CA PHE A 302 22.09 4.13 11.36
C PHE A 302 22.56 2.67 11.42
N THR A 303 22.12 1.97 12.45
CA THR A 303 22.31 0.53 12.58
C THR A 303 21.00 -0.16 12.23
N PRO A 304 20.93 -0.97 11.15
CA PRO A 304 19.74 -1.72 10.83
C PRO A 304 19.31 -2.62 11.98
N ILE A 305 18.00 -2.77 12.17
CA ILE A 305 17.47 -3.74 13.13
C ILE A 305 17.87 -5.13 12.63
N THR A 306 18.47 -5.92 13.51
CA THR A 306 19.06 -7.22 13.14
C THR A 306 18.09 -8.38 13.14
N SER A 307 16.87 -8.22 13.66
CA SER A 307 15.84 -9.28 13.65
C SER A 307 14.49 -8.70 13.33
N TYR A 308 13.95 -9.14 12.20
CA TYR A 308 12.59 -8.85 11.72
C TYR A 308 11.65 -10.06 11.88
N ASP A 309 12.01 -11.09 12.66
CA ASP A 309 11.24 -12.35 12.72
C ASP A 309 9.77 -12.13 13.07
N ASN A 310 9.48 -11.34 14.11
CA ASN A 310 8.11 -10.98 14.48
C ASN A 310 7.39 -10.19 13.38
N LEU A 311 8.12 -9.36 12.62
CA LEU A 311 7.58 -8.59 11.50
C LEU A 311 7.23 -9.50 10.33
N LEU A 312 8.13 -10.42 10.00
CA LEU A 312 7.94 -11.37 8.91
C LEU A 312 6.73 -12.27 9.16
N GLU A 313 6.57 -12.76 10.40
CA GLU A 313 5.41 -13.54 10.80
C GLU A 313 4.12 -12.71 10.77
N TYR A 314 4.15 -11.49 11.30
CA TYR A 314 2.97 -10.62 11.38
C TYR A 314 2.45 -10.19 10.00
N TYR A 315 3.31 -9.96 9.02
CA TYR A 315 2.90 -9.54 7.67
C TYR A 315 2.86 -10.67 6.65
N ASP A 316 2.95 -11.94 7.08
CA ASP A 316 2.77 -13.10 6.21
C ASP A 316 1.31 -13.34 5.83
N ILE A 317 1.10 -13.92 4.66
CA ILE A 317 -0.23 -14.24 4.10
C ILE A 317 -1.07 -15.07 5.06
N GLN A 318 -0.43 -15.97 5.83
CA GLN A 318 -1.15 -16.85 6.76
C GLN A 318 -1.94 -16.06 7.81
N ARG A 319 -1.37 -14.99 8.37
CA ARG A 319 -2.07 -14.14 9.35
C ARG A 319 -3.35 -13.54 8.77
N ARG A 320 -3.31 -12.98 7.55
CA ARG A 320 -4.51 -12.41 6.92
C ARG A 320 -5.53 -13.48 6.55
N LYS A 321 -5.08 -14.70 6.22
CA LYS A 321 -5.95 -15.87 6.01
C LYS A 321 -6.70 -16.23 7.30
N ASP A 322 -6.02 -16.26 8.44
CA ASP A 322 -6.62 -16.52 9.74
C ASP A 322 -7.64 -15.43 10.13
N ASP A 323 -7.32 -14.15 9.84
CA ASP A 323 -8.26 -13.04 10.01
C ASP A 323 -9.52 -13.22 9.15
N PHE A 324 -9.36 -13.56 7.86
CA PHE A 324 -10.50 -13.77 6.95
C PHE A 324 -11.33 -14.97 7.36
N GLU A 325 -10.72 -16.04 7.85
CA GLU A 325 -11.44 -17.19 8.41
C GLU A 325 -12.28 -16.77 9.62
N ALA A 326 -11.70 -16.03 10.55
CA ALA A 326 -12.42 -15.52 11.72
C ALA A 326 -13.60 -14.62 11.32
N ILE A 327 -13.40 -13.70 10.38
CA ILE A 327 -14.38 -12.69 10.00
C ILE A 327 -15.47 -13.26 9.09
N ILE A 328 -15.08 -13.97 8.01
CA ILE A 328 -16.00 -14.36 6.93
C ILE A 328 -16.66 -15.71 7.22
N VAL A 329 -15.88 -16.68 7.71
CA VAL A 329 -16.38 -18.04 8.00
C VAL A 329 -17.08 -18.06 9.36
N ASN A 330 -16.41 -17.56 10.40
CA ASN A 330 -16.87 -17.67 11.79
C ASN A 330 -17.74 -16.47 12.23
N GLY A 331 -17.82 -15.38 11.43
CA GLY A 331 -18.63 -14.20 11.73
C GLY A 331 -18.17 -13.42 12.97
N LYS A 332 -16.89 -13.54 13.34
CA LYS A 332 -16.31 -12.88 14.51
C LYS A 332 -15.55 -11.64 14.10
N SER A 333 -15.90 -10.47 14.66
CA SER A 333 -15.02 -9.31 14.57
C SER A 333 -13.74 -9.58 15.36
N ASN A 334 -12.58 -9.44 14.72
CA ASN A 334 -11.27 -9.55 15.38
C ASN A 334 -10.81 -8.22 15.99
N TYR A 335 -11.60 -7.15 15.81
CA TYR A 335 -11.28 -5.84 16.37
C TYR A 335 -11.67 -5.80 17.85
N LYS A 336 -10.71 -6.02 18.74
CA LYS A 336 -10.84 -5.73 20.17
C LYS A 336 -10.29 -4.32 20.39
N LEU A 337 -11.12 -3.44 20.91
CA LEU A 337 -10.67 -2.16 21.46
C LEU A 337 -9.60 -2.46 22.54
N LYS A 338 -8.33 -2.17 22.22
CA LYS A 338 -7.30 -2.02 23.25
C LYS A 338 -7.33 -0.60 23.79
#